data_27bf8531b7bfd3e049ed3595b8a11e5f
#
_entry.id   27bf8531b7bfd3e049ed3595b8a11e5f
#
_cell.length_a   1.000
_cell.length_b   1.000
_cell.length_c   1.000
_cell.angle_alpha   90.00
_cell.angle_beta   90.00
_cell.angle_gamma   90.00
#
_symmetry.space_group_name_H-M   'P 1'
#
loop_
_entity.id
_entity.type
_entity.pdbx_description
1 polymer ?
#
loop_
_entity_poly.entity_id
_entity_poly.type
_entity_poly.pdbx_seq_one_letter_code
_entity_poly.pdbx_strand_id
1 'polypeptide(L)'
;MKKLLAMALALVMALGLCSVSWAETTANCTGSCEHEAAIDGTHYDTLQGAFDAVKTGETVTLLKSITLNSPVTCLVNGITLNGDGKTITCATATKDTLNTTGKTAISFGGKNAAGNDVWCTGVTVQNLKMEGMARFALYFHGGTVSRLENVNISGNYWYAINLYGTHGATMVGCNISNSADLGDANEGGASIWSNVSSSSPLILQNSDVGIIGINKYTTANTLAPKIKIEQGSKAQIRTYDDGVVSQNKALCIYPESAGTYSIYEQASGSSTWTEIEDVYVAQTANGNKYISLVGAAAAAGNNGTIKLLKNADFGTQTIDNLTVDLNGYALDVSTMAINGTLFVKDDTGDGSVRGTAADNTANKIKAASGYETELNDGVIVVKKTTSNSYYYYPATTTDSKTSPKTFDAGVGIYAVTAVLSVTGMAWVGK
;
A
#
# COMPACT_ATOMS: atom_id res chain seq x y z
N MET A 1 -63.83 -2.74 -6.42
CA MET A 1 -63.50 -3.61 -5.30
C MET A 1 -62.28 -4.48 -5.53
N LYS A 2 -62.11 -5.20 -6.65
CA LYS A 2 -60.95 -6.08 -6.89
C LYS A 2 -59.57 -5.36 -6.92
N LYS A 3 -59.50 -4.12 -7.41
CA LYS A 3 -58.24 -3.34 -7.43
C LYS A 3 -57.81 -2.80 -6.05
N LEU A 4 -58.76 -2.48 -5.17
CA LEU A 4 -58.49 -2.07 -3.81
C LEU A 4 -57.99 -3.24 -2.94
N LEU A 5 -58.52 -4.45 -3.17
CA LEU A 5 -58.08 -5.63 -2.46
C LEU A 5 -56.65 -6.05 -2.84
N ALA A 6 -56.27 -5.90 -4.12
CA ALA A 6 -54.92 -6.17 -4.60
C ALA A 6 -53.91 -5.17 -4.07
N MET A 7 -54.26 -3.88 -3.94
CA MET A 7 -53.36 -2.88 -3.32
C MET A 7 -53.19 -3.10 -1.82
N ALA A 8 -54.24 -3.50 -1.10
CA ALA A 8 -54.15 -3.82 0.31
C ALA A 8 -53.31 -5.05 0.55
N LEU A 9 -53.40 -6.08 -0.31
CA LEU A 9 -52.57 -7.29 -0.19
C LEU A 9 -51.10 -7.01 -0.52
N ALA A 10 -50.82 -6.15 -1.50
CA ALA A 10 -49.47 -5.73 -1.85
C ALA A 10 -48.81 -4.89 -0.69
N LEU A 11 -49.60 -4.05 -0.03
CA LEU A 11 -49.17 -3.25 1.10
C LEU A 11 -48.86 -4.12 2.33
N VAL A 12 -49.68 -5.17 2.57
CA VAL A 12 -49.43 -6.12 3.67
C VAL A 12 -48.22 -7.00 3.36
N MET A 13 -47.97 -7.39 2.13
CA MET A 13 -46.75 -8.11 1.76
C MET A 13 -45.50 -7.23 1.81
N ALA A 14 -45.60 -5.94 1.47
CA ALA A 14 -44.48 -5.00 1.59
C ALA A 14 -44.14 -4.68 3.05
N LEU A 15 -45.11 -4.69 3.95
CA LEU A 15 -44.90 -4.51 5.40
C LEU A 15 -44.45 -5.80 6.10
N GLY A 16 -44.71 -6.97 5.52
CA GLY A 16 -44.29 -8.27 6.08
C GLY A 16 -42.87 -8.70 5.73
N LEU A 17 -42.17 -7.95 4.85
CA LEU A 17 -40.77 -8.25 4.47
C LEU A 17 -39.75 -7.35 5.15
N CYS A 18 -40.18 -6.34 5.92
CA CYS A 18 -39.30 -5.76 6.92
C CYS A 18 -39.25 -6.72 8.10
N SER A 19 -38.22 -7.55 8.18
CA SER A 19 -37.81 -8.18 9.41
C SER A 19 -37.42 -7.04 10.37
N VAL A 20 -38.41 -6.58 11.15
CA VAL A 20 -38.15 -5.68 12.27
C VAL A 20 -37.33 -6.51 13.24
N SER A 21 -36.04 -6.34 13.25
CA SER A 21 -35.19 -6.88 14.30
C SER A 21 -35.66 -6.24 15.62
N TRP A 22 -36.36 -7.04 16.44
CA TRP A 22 -36.79 -6.58 17.75
C TRP A 22 -35.55 -6.48 18.60
N ALA A 23 -35.19 -5.26 19.00
CA ALA A 23 -34.18 -5.03 20.04
C ALA A 23 -34.88 -5.31 21.39
N GLU A 24 -34.55 -6.40 22.03
CA GLU A 24 -34.95 -6.62 23.43
C GLU A 24 -34.06 -5.81 24.34
N THR A 25 -34.64 -4.82 25.02
CA THR A 25 -33.95 -4.06 26.07
C THR A 25 -33.71 -4.94 27.28
N THR A 26 -32.41 -5.16 27.60
CA THR A 26 -31.91 -5.64 28.90
C THR A 26 -32.61 -6.84 29.52
N ALA A 27 -32.79 -7.90 28.78
CA ALA A 27 -32.97 -9.19 29.42
C ALA A 27 -31.60 -9.63 29.95
N ASN A 28 -31.43 -9.71 31.27
CA ASN A 28 -30.35 -10.47 31.87
C ASN A 28 -30.42 -11.89 31.31
N CYS A 29 -29.58 -12.21 30.33
CA CYS A 29 -29.42 -13.58 29.89
C CYS A 29 -28.83 -14.36 31.07
N THR A 30 -29.67 -14.90 31.93
CA THR A 30 -29.27 -15.83 32.99
C THR A 30 -29.14 -17.22 32.35
N GLY A 31 -27.99 -17.47 31.69
CA GLY A 31 -27.75 -18.70 30.97
C GLY A 31 -27.05 -18.44 29.63
N SER A 32 -27.08 -19.40 28.70
CA SER A 32 -26.59 -19.20 27.31
C SER A 32 -27.51 -18.22 26.60
N CYS A 33 -26.94 -17.09 26.14
CA CYS A 33 -27.69 -16.11 25.39
C CYS A 33 -27.97 -16.62 23.97
N GLU A 34 -29.25 -16.62 23.56
CA GLU A 34 -29.64 -17.08 22.22
C GLU A 34 -29.37 -16.01 21.14
N HIS A 35 -29.22 -14.76 21.54
CA HIS A 35 -28.92 -13.64 20.62
C HIS A 35 -27.49 -13.75 20.08
N GLU A 36 -27.26 -13.25 18.89
CA GLU A 36 -25.96 -13.30 18.23
C GLU A 36 -25.03 -12.14 18.65
N ALA A 37 -25.59 -10.95 18.86
CA ALA A 37 -24.80 -9.75 19.11
C ALA A 37 -25.47 -8.78 20.11
N ALA A 38 -24.67 -7.85 20.65
CA ALA A 38 -25.15 -6.76 21.47
C ALA A 38 -24.48 -5.44 21.12
N ILE A 39 -25.20 -4.33 21.34
CA ILE A 39 -24.71 -2.94 21.30
C ILE A 39 -25.12 -2.29 22.62
N ASP A 40 -24.16 -1.85 23.44
CA ASP A 40 -24.40 -1.20 24.74
C ASP A 40 -25.43 -1.93 25.64
N GLY A 41 -25.35 -3.28 25.68
CA GLY A 41 -26.23 -4.12 26.46
C GLY A 41 -27.60 -4.41 25.82
N THR A 42 -27.93 -3.81 24.69
CA THR A 42 -29.10 -4.18 23.87
C THR A 42 -28.74 -5.38 22.99
N HIS A 43 -29.53 -6.44 23.10
CA HIS A 43 -29.28 -7.71 22.40
C HIS A 43 -30.02 -7.77 21.06
N TYR A 44 -29.42 -8.43 20.08
CA TYR A 44 -29.95 -8.60 18.73
C TYR A 44 -29.91 -10.09 18.34
N ASP A 45 -31.00 -10.57 17.78
CA ASP A 45 -31.15 -11.97 17.34
C ASP A 45 -30.13 -12.37 16.29
N THR A 46 -29.74 -11.40 15.45
CA THR A 46 -28.80 -11.62 14.35
C THR A 46 -27.71 -10.55 14.30
N LEU A 47 -26.54 -10.90 13.80
CA LEU A 47 -25.46 -9.94 13.54
C LEU A 47 -25.90 -8.86 12.54
N GLN A 48 -26.70 -9.21 11.51
CA GLN A 48 -27.23 -8.18 10.59
C GLN A 48 -28.13 -7.21 11.30
N GLY A 49 -29.01 -7.68 12.20
CA GLY A 49 -29.87 -6.78 12.98
C GLY A 49 -29.09 -5.80 13.85
N ALA A 50 -27.96 -6.25 14.42
CA ALA A 50 -27.04 -5.36 15.14
C ALA A 50 -26.39 -4.35 14.18
N PHE A 51 -25.95 -4.76 12.99
CA PHE A 51 -25.37 -3.86 11.99
C PHE A 51 -26.37 -2.82 11.44
N ASP A 52 -27.66 -3.18 11.36
CA ASP A 52 -28.71 -2.27 10.93
C ASP A 52 -29.02 -1.19 12.00
N ALA A 53 -28.72 -1.49 13.27
CA ALA A 53 -29.02 -0.61 14.41
C ALA A 53 -27.82 0.20 14.89
N VAL A 54 -26.59 -0.25 14.62
CA VAL A 54 -25.35 0.37 15.13
C VAL A 54 -25.17 1.79 14.61
N LYS A 55 -24.57 2.65 15.44
CA LYS A 55 -24.21 4.02 15.07
C LYS A 55 -22.69 4.20 15.09
N THR A 56 -22.24 5.27 14.44
CA THR A 56 -20.83 5.67 14.46
C THR A 56 -20.28 5.76 15.88
N GLY A 57 -19.15 5.13 16.14
CA GLY A 57 -18.47 5.07 17.43
C GLY A 57 -18.94 3.94 18.35
N GLU A 58 -20.02 3.23 18.00
CA GLU A 58 -20.50 2.12 18.82
C GLU A 58 -19.78 0.81 18.52
N THR A 59 -19.89 -0.14 19.46
CA THR A 59 -19.32 -1.48 19.37
C THR A 59 -20.43 -2.52 19.27
N VAL A 60 -20.35 -3.35 18.23
CA VAL A 60 -21.12 -4.59 18.08
C VAL A 60 -20.29 -5.72 18.67
N THR A 61 -20.75 -6.32 19.76
CA THR A 61 -20.07 -7.43 20.43
C THR A 61 -20.80 -8.74 20.19
N LEU A 62 -20.09 -9.79 19.77
CA LEU A 62 -20.67 -11.12 19.64
C LEU A 62 -20.94 -11.73 21.02
N LEU A 63 -22.14 -12.29 21.20
CA LEU A 63 -22.55 -12.95 22.43
C LEU A 63 -22.28 -14.46 22.40
N LYS A 64 -22.25 -15.05 21.21
CA LYS A 64 -21.96 -16.46 20.97
C LYS A 64 -21.21 -16.66 19.66
N SER A 65 -20.66 -17.85 19.45
CA SER A 65 -20.19 -18.26 18.12
C SER A 65 -21.40 -18.48 17.19
N ILE A 66 -21.26 -18.04 15.95
CA ILE A 66 -22.36 -18.04 14.96
C ILE A 66 -21.92 -18.66 13.64
N THR A 67 -22.90 -19.09 12.85
CA THR A 67 -22.68 -19.53 11.48
C THR A 67 -23.40 -18.59 10.51
N LEU A 68 -22.66 -17.94 9.62
CA LEU A 68 -23.20 -17.10 8.56
C LEU A 68 -23.45 -17.94 7.30
N ASN A 69 -24.72 -18.17 7.00
CA ASN A 69 -25.14 -18.85 5.76
C ASN A 69 -25.43 -17.88 4.59
N SER A 70 -25.45 -16.61 4.88
CA SER A 70 -25.60 -15.51 3.91
C SER A 70 -24.74 -14.32 4.32
N PRO A 71 -24.35 -13.48 3.35
CA PRO A 71 -23.59 -12.27 3.62
C PRO A 71 -24.29 -11.32 4.60
N VAL A 72 -23.52 -10.65 5.44
CA VAL A 72 -23.97 -9.55 6.28
C VAL A 72 -23.20 -8.27 5.93
N THR A 73 -23.87 -7.13 6.02
CA THR A 73 -23.29 -5.85 5.58
C THR A 73 -23.53 -4.77 6.63
N CYS A 74 -22.47 -4.07 7.02
CA CYS A 74 -22.54 -2.87 7.81
C CYS A 74 -22.23 -1.65 6.92
N LEU A 75 -23.10 -0.65 6.92
CA LEU A 75 -22.96 0.58 6.14
C LEU A 75 -22.59 1.80 7.00
N VAL A 76 -22.17 1.58 8.25
CA VAL A 76 -21.89 2.64 9.21
C VAL A 76 -20.37 2.80 9.41
N ASN A 77 -19.94 4.07 9.39
CA ASN A 77 -18.53 4.43 9.61
C ASN A 77 -18.14 4.31 11.09
N GLY A 78 -16.85 4.05 11.34
CA GLY A 78 -16.24 4.19 12.68
C GLY A 78 -16.79 3.23 13.73
N ILE A 79 -17.39 2.11 13.32
CA ILE A 79 -17.87 1.10 14.27
C ILE A 79 -16.75 0.15 14.67
N THR A 80 -16.94 -0.53 15.79
CA THR A 80 -16.11 -1.68 16.20
C THR A 80 -16.95 -2.95 16.15
N LEU A 81 -16.46 -3.98 15.46
CA LEU A 81 -16.92 -5.37 15.59
C LEU A 81 -15.97 -6.09 16.57
N ASN A 82 -16.47 -6.40 17.76
CA ASN A 82 -15.73 -7.16 18.76
C ASN A 82 -16.23 -8.62 18.79
N GLY A 83 -15.38 -9.54 18.36
CA GLY A 83 -15.68 -10.97 18.41
C GLY A 83 -15.71 -11.53 19.83
N ASP A 84 -15.11 -10.84 20.80
CA ASP A 84 -15.01 -11.28 22.20
C ASP A 84 -14.52 -12.75 22.34
N GLY A 85 -13.57 -13.14 21.48
CA GLY A 85 -13.02 -14.49 21.41
C GLY A 85 -13.94 -15.55 20.78
N LYS A 86 -15.10 -15.15 20.27
CA LYS A 86 -16.05 -16.04 19.59
C LYS A 86 -15.62 -16.31 18.16
N THR A 87 -16.20 -17.36 17.58
CA THR A 87 -15.95 -17.78 16.19
C THR A 87 -17.16 -17.49 15.32
N ILE A 88 -16.89 -16.90 14.15
CA ILE A 88 -17.83 -16.84 13.04
C ILE A 88 -17.46 -17.94 12.05
N THR A 89 -18.34 -18.91 11.83
CA THR A 89 -18.19 -19.90 10.79
C THR A 89 -18.81 -19.36 9.50
N CYS A 90 -18.00 -19.26 8.44
CA CYS A 90 -18.45 -18.77 7.14
C CYS A 90 -18.94 -19.94 6.30
N ALA A 91 -20.20 -19.89 5.88
CA ALA A 91 -20.83 -20.87 5.00
C ALA A 91 -21.61 -20.19 3.86
N THR A 92 -21.12 -19.02 3.41
CA THR A 92 -21.80 -18.18 2.40
C THR A 92 -21.55 -18.63 0.96
N ALA A 93 -20.52 -19.45 0.74
CA ALA A 93 -20.14 -19.95 -0.59
C ALA A 93 -19.96 -21.46 -0.57
N THR A 94 -20.08 -22.05 -1.75
CA THR A 94 -19.62 -23.42 -2.03
C THR A 94 -18.49 -23.35 -3.03
N LYS A 95 -17.75 -24.46 -3.23
CA LYS A 95 -16.67 -24.52 -4.21
C LYS A 95 -17.11 -24.07 -5.61
N ASP A 96 -18.35 -24.35 -5.99
CA ASP A 96 -18.91 -24.01 -7.30
C ASP A 96 -19.41 -22.55 -7.41
N THR A 97 -19.58 -21.85 -6.29
CA THR A 97 -20.14 -20.49 -6.25
C THR A 97 -19.18 -19.42 -5.78
N LEU A 98 -17.91 -19.75 -5.61
CA LEU A 98 -16.89 -18.87 -5.01
C LEU A 98 -16.66 -17.55 -5.73
N ASN A 99 -16.74 -17.58 -7.06
CA ASN A 99 -16.49 -16.41 -7.90
C ASN A 99 -17.69 -15.45 -8.00
N THR A 100 -18.82 -15.77 -7.36
CA THR A 100 -19.98 -14.89 -7.46
C THR A 100 -19.89 -13.75 -6.45
N THR A 101 -20.17 -12.54 -6.96
CA THR A 101 -20.39 -11.35 -6.12
C THR A 101 -21.52 -11.67 -5.12
N GLY A 102 -21.36 -11.33 -3.86
CA GLY A 102 -22.38 -11.61 -2.84
C GLY A 102 -22.16 -12.91 -2.05
N LYS A 103 -20.99 -13.51 -2.14
CA LYS A 103 -20.57 -14.65 -1.31
C LYS A 103 -19.52 -14.26 -0.26
N THR A 104 -19.34 -12.98 -0.02
CA THR A 104 -18.54 -12.43 1.08
C THR A 104 -19.24 -12.65 2.41
N ALA A 105 -18.53 -13.01 3.46
CA ALA A 105 -19.16 -13.24 4.76
C ALA A 105 -19.58 -11.91 5.42
N ILE A 106 -18.65 -10.98 5.62
CA ILE A 106 -18.92 -9.67 6.22
C ILE A 106 -18.40 -8.57 5.31
N SER A 107 -19.25 -7.61 4.99
CA SER A 107 -18.89 -6.40 4.25
C SER A 107 -19.04 -5.15 5.12
N PHE A 108 -18.02 -4.29 5.10
CA PHE A 108 -18.07 -2.95 5.65
C PHE A 108 -18.10 -1.97 4.48
N GLY A 109 -19.27 -1.36 4.24
CA GLY A 109 -19.57 -0.62 3.03
C GLY A 109 -20.11 -1.51 1.91
N GLY A 110 -20.43 -0.89 0.79
CA GLY A 110 -21.08 -1.51 -0.34
C GLY A 110 -22.22 -0.68 -0.88
N LYS A 111 -23.25 -1.33 -1.46
CA LYS A 111 -24.42 -0.59 -1.95
C LYS A 111 -25.52 -0.52 -0.90
N ASN A 112 -26.09 0.67 -0.72
CA ASN A 112 -27.29 0.85 0.09
C ASN A 112 -28.55 0.40 -0.66
N ALA A 113 -29.70 0.45 -0.01
CA ALA A 113 -30.99 0.05 -0.59
C ALA A 113 -31.37 0.85 -1.85
N ALA A 114 -30.84 2.06 -2.02
CA ALA A 114 -31.04 2.89 -3.21
C ALA A 114 -30.03 2.57 -4.35
N GLY A 115 -29.13 1.61 -4.14
CA GLY A 115 -28.10 1.22 -5.11
C GLY A 115 -26.86 2.12 -5.14
N ASN A 116 -26.77 3.12 -4.25
CA ASN A 116 -25.63 4.03 -4.13
C ASN A 116 -24.50 3.35 -3.36
N ASP A 117 -23.25 3.60 -3.78
CA ASP A 117 -22.07 3.13 -3.04
C ASP A 117 -21.94 3.88 -1.72
N VAL A 118 -21.72 3.13 -0.65
CA VAL A 118 -21.39 3.60 0.69
C VAL A 118 -19.98 3.17 1.02
N TRP A 119 -19.12 4.13 1.29
CA TRP A 119 -17.72 3.92 1.61
C TRP A 119 -17.54 3.98 3.11
N CYS A 120 -17.18 2.88 3.75
CA CYS A 120 -16.97 2.85 5.19
C CYS A 120 -15.53 3.18 5.56
N THR A 121 -15.38 4.00 6.59
CA THR A 121 -14.09 4.46 7.11
C THR A 121 -13.98 4.18 8.60
N GLY A 122 -12.74 4.00 9.10
CA GLY A 122 -12.46 3.91 10.52
C GLY A 122 -13.03 2.67 11.23
N VAL A 123 -13.36 1.62 10.49
CA VAL A 123 -13.87 0.37 11.06
C VAL A 123 -12.77 -0.37 11.81
N THR A 124 -13.09 -0.86 13.00
CA THR A 124 -12.25 -1.76 13.78
C THR A 124 -12.89 -3.15 13.87
N VAL A 125 -12.10 -4.20 13.63
CA VAL A 125 -12.48 -5.60 13.89
C VAL A 125 -11.48 -6.15 14.88
N GLN A 126 -11.97 -6.70 15.99
CA GLN A 126 -11.06 -7.16 17.04
C GLN A 126 -11.51 -8.47 17.69
N ASN A 127 -10.54 -9.22 18.22
CA ASN A 127 -10.75 -10.43 19.04
C ASN A 127 -11.69 -11.44 18.37
N LEU A 128 -11.53 -11.64 17.06
CA LEU A 128 -12.44 -12.40 16.24
C LEU A 128 -11.73 -13.58 15.59
N LYS A 129 -12.36 -14.76 15.64
CA LYS A 129 -11.99 -15.90 14.84
C LYS A 129 -13.01 -16.08 13.71
N MET A 130 -12.53 -16.26 12.48
CA MET A 130 -13.36 -16.60 11.33
C MET A 130 -12.82 -17.85 10.65
N GLU A 131 -13.72 -18.77 10.29
CA GLU A 131 -13.35 -20.00 9.61
C GLU A 131 -14.44 -20.48 8.66
N GLY A 132 -14.07 -21.30 7.67
CA GLY A 132 -15.00 -21.84 6.70
C GLY A 132 -15.00 -21.11 5.38
N MET A 133 -15.99 -21.39 4.52
CA MET A 133 -15.96 -21.02 3.12
C MET A 133 -16.77 -19.77 2.83
N ALA A 134 -16.07 -18.73 2.34
CA ALA A 134 -16.64 -17.52 1.77
C ALA A 134 -15.73 -17.05 0.61
N ARG A 135 -16.23 -16.16 -0.25
CA ARG A 135 -15.38 -15.50 -1.25
C ARG A 135 -14.30 -14.66 -0.56
N PHE A 136 -14.73 -13.77 0.35
CA PHE A 136 -13.89 -13.07 1.31
C PHE A 136 -14.51 -13.24 2.70
N ALA A 137 -13.70 -13.42 3.74
CA ALA A 137 -14.21 -13.39 5.10
C ALA A 137 -14.60 -11.96 5.49
N LEU A 138 -13.70 -11.00 5.22
CA LEU A 138 -13.94 -9.57 5.44
C LEU A 138 -13.73 -8.79 4.14
N TYR A 139 -14.66 -7.90 3.84
CA TYR A 139 -14.59 -6.99 2.70
C TYR A 139 -14.75 -5.56 3.17
N PHE A 140 -13.77 -4.72 2.88
CA PHE A 140 -13.78 -3.30 3.20
C PHE A 140 -13.94 -2.50 1.91
N HIS A 141 -15.08 -1.82 1.78
CA HIS A 141 -15.43 -1.07 0.58
C HIS A 141 -15.06 0.40 0.74
N GLY A 142 -13.88 0.75 0.25
CA GLY A 142 -13.38 2.12 0.19
C GLY A 142 -13.00 2.74 1.55
N GLY A 143 -12.66 4.02 1.52
CA GLY A 143 -12.48 4.81 2.72
C GLY A 143 -11.04 4.93 3.22
N THR A 144 -10.91 5.33 4.49
CA THR A 144 -9.65 5.50 5.18
C THR A 144 -9.31 4.28 6.03
N VAL A 145 -8.15 4.28 6.63
CA VAL A 145 -7.56 3.17 7.37
C VAL A 145 -8.54 2.50 8.34
N SER A 146 -8.71 1.20 8.19
CA SER A 146 -9.36 0.31 9.15
C SER A 146 -8.31 -0.37 10.03
N ARG A 147 -8.75 -0.89 11.18
CA ARG A 147 -7.90 -1.61 12.13
C ARG A 147 -8.42 -3.02 12.35
N LEU A 148 -7.53 -4.00 12.25
CA LEU A 148 -7.79 -5.38 12.65
C LEU A 148 -6.87 -5.71 13.83
N GLU A 149 -7.39 -6.27 14.90
CA GLU A 149 -6.63 -6.58 16.10
C GLU A 149 -6.99 -7.95 16.65
N ASN A 150 -6.01 -8.85 16.79
CA ASN A 150 -6.21 -10.23 17.25
C ASN A 150 -7.28 -10.96 16.41
N VAL A 151 -7.21 -10.81 15.07
CA VAL A 151 -8.13 -11.46 14.14
C VAL A 151 -7.45 -12.69 13.54
N ASN A 152 -8.11 -13.84 13.66
CA ASN A 152 -7.67 -15.09 13.08
C ASN A 152 -8.65 -15.53 12.00
N ILE A 153 -8.18 -15.74 10.77
CA ILE A 153 -9.02 -16.21 9.66
C ILE A 153 -8.39 -17.45 9.03
N SER A 154 -9.21 -18.49 8.85
CA SER A 154 -8.78 -19.75 8.25
C SER A 154 -9.88 -20.40 7.41
N GLY A 155 -9.49 -21.29 6.50
CA GLY A 155 -10.42 -22.07 5.67
C GLY A 155 -11.16 -21.27 4.60
N ASN A 156 -10.81 -20.02 4.39
CA ASN A 156 -11.40 -19.17 3.37
C ASN A 156 -10.89 -19.57 1.98
N TYR A 157 -11.74 -19.52 0.97
CA TYR A 157 -11.37 -20.08 -0.34
C TYR A 157 -10.56 -19.13 -1.22
N TRP A 158 -11.00 -17.87 -1.38
CA TRP A 158 -10.28 -16.93 -2.24
C TRP A 158 -9.29 -16.11 -1.42
N TYR A 159 -9.71 -14.95 -0.94
CA TYR A 159 -8.91 -14.14 -0.04
C TYR A 159 -9.60 -13.98 1.30
N ALA A 160 -8.84 -13.98 2.39
CA ALA A 160 -9.41 -13.75 3.70
C ALA A 160 -9.98 -12.33 3.80
N ILE A 161 -9.24 -11.36 3.32
CA ILE A 161 -9.58 -9.93 3.43
C ILE A 161 -9.45 -9.28 2.06
N ASN A 162 -10.46 -8.49 1.68
CA ASN A 162 -10.38 -7.61 0.54
C ASN A 162 -10.40 -6.15 0.97
N LEU A 163 -9.33 -5.45 0.68
CA LEU A 163 -9.23 -4.00 0.82
C LEU A 163 -9.52 -3.39 -0.56
N TYR A 164 -10.71 -2.85 -0.75
CA TYR A 164 -11.16 -2.33 -2.03
C TYR A 164 -11.10 -0.80 -2.08
N GLY A 165 -10.63 -0.26 -3.22
CA GLY A 165 -10.51 1.18 -3.44
C GLY A 165 -9.23 1.76 -2.82
N THR A 166 -9.34 2.88 -2.13
CA THR A 166 -8.22 3.59 -1.50
C THR A 166 -7.95 3.15 -0.06
N HIS A 167 -8.41 1.96 0.28
CA HIS A 167 -8.45 1.50 1.66
C HIS A 167 -7.12 0.88 2.10
N GLY A 168 -6.51 1.44 3.14
CA GLY A 168 -5.42 0.83 3.89
C GLY A 168 -5.93 0.22 5.19
N ALA A 169 -5.10 -0.55 5.86
CA ALA A 169 -5.43 -1.15 7.15
C ALA A 169 -4.21 -1.25 8.05
N THR A 170 -4.44 -1.23 9.36
CA THR A 170 -3.43 -1.65 10.34
C THR A 170 -3.86 -2.99 10.93
N MET A 171 -3.00 -4.00 10.81
CA MET A 171 -3.22 -5.34 11.34
C MET A 171 -2.28 -5.59 12.50
N VAL A 172 -2.84 -5.88 13.68
CA VAL A 172 -2.08 -6.06 14.92
C VAL A 172 -2.39 -7.44 15.50
N GLY A 173 -1.38 -8.27 15.67
CA GLY A 173 -1.54 -9.61 16.25
C GLY A 173 -2.47 -10.52 15.43
N CYS A 174 -2.61 -10.28 14.14
CA CYS A 174 -3.48 -11.07 13.26
C CYS A 174 -2.79 -12.33 12.75
N ASN A 175 -3.56 -13.41 12.59
CA ASN A 175 -3.11 -14.64 11.95
C ASN A 175 -4.12 -15.05 10.87
N ILE A 176 -3.75 -14.82 9.62
CA ILE A 176 -4.55 -15.15 8.44
C ILE A 176 -3.77 -16.00 7.43
N SER A 177 -2.60 -16.51 7.84
CA SER A 177 -1.70 -17.33 7.02
C SER A 177 -2.30 -18.68 6.61
N ASN A 178 -3.26 -19.18 7.39
CA ASN A 178 -3.95 -20.44 7.15
C ASN A 178 -5.28 -20.26 6.39
N SER A 179 -5.51 -19.09 5.81
CA SER A 179 -6.63 -18.90 4.91
C SER A 179 -6.39 -19.72 3.66
N ALA A 180 -7.23 -20.72 3.45
CA ALA A 180 -6.93 -21.85 2.58
C ALA A 180 -6.78 -21.45 1.11
N ASP A 181 -5.71 -21.93 0.53
CA ASP A 181 -5.61 -22.25 -0.87
C ASP A 181 -6.32 -23.59 -1.10
N LEU A 182 -7.49 -23.59 -1.70
CA LEU A 182 -8.22 -24.81 -2.05
C LEU A 182 -7.88 -25.30 -3.45
N GLY A 183 -6.76 -24.85 -4.01
CA GLY A 183 -6.14 -25.48 -5.18
C GLY A 183 -6.54 -24.91 -6.53
N ASP A 184 -6.92 -23.64 -6.62
CA ASP A 184 -6.87 -22.93 -7.90
C ASP A 184 -5.47 -22.31 -8.05
N ALA A 185 -4.68 -22.90 -8.95
CA ALA A 185 -3.30 -22.51 -9.20
C ALA A 185 -3.15 -21.05 -9.68
N ASN A 186 -4.22 -20.42 -10.15
CA ASN A 186 -4.19 -19.08 -10.71
C ASN A 186 -4.57 -17.98 -9.71
N GLU A 187 -5.28 -18.31 -8.63
CA GLU A 187 -5.79 -17.32 -7.68
C GLU A 187 -5.54 -17.72 -6.22
N GLY A 188 -5.00 -18.90 -6.02
CA GLY A 188 -4.94 -19.55 -4.75
C GLY A 188 -4.08 -18.91 -3.70
N GLY A 189 -4.50 -19.05 -2.48
CA GLY A 189 -3.71 -18.85 -1.27
C GLY A 189 -3.53 -17.43 -0.80
N ALA A 190 -4.05 -16.41 -1.48
CA ALA A 190 -3.91 -15.06 -1.00
C ALA A 190 -4.81 -14.81 0.21
N SER A 191 -4.22 -14.37 1.30
CA SER A 191 -4.94 -14.00 2.51
C SER A 191 -5.58 -12.62 2.41
N ILE A 192 -4.99 -11.71 1.62
CA ILE A 192 -5.45 -10.34 1.43
C ILE A 192 -5.37 -9.98 -0.04
N TRP A 193 -6.47 -9.42 -0.57
CA TRP A 193 -6.47 -8.76 -1.86
C TRP A 193 -6.56 -7.27 -1.64
N SER A 194 -5.51 -6.55 -2.00
CA SER A 194 -5.43 -5.11 -1.76
C SER A 194 -5.47 -4.35 -3.08
N ASN A 195 -6.48 -3.51 -3.24
CA ASN A 195 -6.54 -2.47 -4.26
C ASN A 195 -6.04 -1.13 -3.71
N VAL A 196 -5.17 -1.16 -2.71
CA VAL A 196 -4.72 0.06 -2.05
C VAL A 196 -3.90 0.90 -3.03
N SER A 197 -4.52 1.95 -3.54
CA SER A 197 -3.81 3.00 -4.24
C SER A 197 -3.54 4.09 -3.24
N SER A 198 -2.41 4.28 -2.66
CA SER A 198 -2.31 5.57 -2.14
C SER A 198 -1.62 5.94 -0.87
N SER A 199 -2.19 6.96 -0.32
CA SER A 199 -1.85 7.63 0.94
C SER A 199 -2.05 6.74 2.17
N SER A 200 -2.96 5.74 2.12
CA SER A 200 -3.28 4.88 3.25
C SER A 200 -2.49 3.57 3.18
N PRO A 201 -1.44 3.37 3.98
CA PRO A 201 -0.63 2.17 3.94
C PRO A 201 -1.36 0.98 4.57
N LEU A 202 -1.00 -0.23 4.09
CA LEU A 202 -1.22 -1.45 4.84
C LEU A 202 -0.05 -1.61 5.83
N ILE A 203 -0.36 -1.68 7.12
CA ILE A 203 0.64 -1.82 8.18
C ILE A 203 0.42 -3.15 8.90
N LEU A 204 1.48 -3.95 8.98
CA LEU A 204 1.49 -5.21 9.71
C LEU A 204 2.32 -5.06 10.98
N GLN A 205 1.71 -5.36 12.12
CA GLN A 205 2.33 -5.30 13.45
C GLN A 205 2.15 -6.66 14.13
N ASN A 206 3.24 -7.37 14.36
CA ASN A 206 3.23 -8.69 14.99
C ASN A 206 2.16 -9.63 14.38
N SER A 207 2.07 -9.64 13.04
CA SER A 207 1.01 -10.33 12.29
C SER A 207 1.59 -11.26 11.24
N ASP A 208 1.02 -12.46 11.13
CA ASP A 208 1.29 -13.40 10.05
C ASP A 208 0.08 -13.42 9.10
N VAL A 209 0.22 -12.80 7.93
CA VAL A 209 -0.91 -12.59 7.03
C VAL A 209 -0.88 -13.48 5.79
N GLY A 210 0.14 -14.37 5.69
CA GLY A 210 0.29 -15.26 4.53
C GLY A 210 0.54 -14.46 3.25
N ILE A 211 -0.32 -14.57 2.25
CA ILE A 211 -0.15 -13.96 0.95
C ILE A 211 -0.90 -12.63 0.85
N ILE A 212 -0.19 -11.58 0.44
CA ILE A 212 -0.77 -10.29 0.06
C ILE A 212 -0.77 -10.20 -1.46
N GLY A 213 -1.93 -10.34 -2.07
CA GLY A 213 -2.10 -10.15 -3.51
C GLY A 213 -2.29 -8.66 -3.83
N ILE A 214 -1.42 -8.11 -4.68
CA ILE A 214 -1.57 -6.76 -5.22
C ILE A 214 -2.29 -6.85 -6.55
N ASN A 215 -3.55 -6.43 -6.57
CA ASN A 215 -4.38 -6.49 -7.76
C ASN A 215 -4.02 -5.38 -8.76
N LYS A 216 -4.40 -5.60 -10.01
CA LYS A 216 -4.25 -4.66 -11.11
C LYS A 216 -4.95 -3.34 -10.81
N TYR A 217 -4.23 -2.26 -11.02
CA TYR A 217 -4.79 -0.92 -11.00
C TYR A 217 -5.36 -0.56 -12.37
N THR A 218 -6.55 0.01 -12.38
CA THR A 218 -7.04 0.73 -13.54
C THR A 218 -6.20 1.99 -13.74
N THR A 219 -6.07 2.43 -14.99
CA THR A 219 -5.26 3.58 -15.43
C THR A 219 -5.51 4.91 -14.69
N ALA A 220 -6.52 4.97 -13.84
CA ALA A 220 -6.85 6.15 -13.02
C ALA A 220 -6.05 6.25 -11.70
N ASN A 221 -5.38 5.19 -11.28
CA ASN A 221 -4.68 5.15 -9.99
C ASN A 221 -3.18 5.40 -10.19
N THR A 222 -2.75 6.61 -9.89
CA THR A 222 -1.36 7.06 -10.02
C THR A 222 -0.48 6.76 -8.81
N LEU A 223 -1.03 6.17 -7.74
CA LEU A 223 -0.33 5.99 -6.47
C LEU A 223 -0.01 4.51 -6.23
N ALA A 224 1.25 4.24 -5.94
CA ALA A 224 1.73 2.91 -5.59
C ALA A 224 1.11 2.39 -4.28
N PRO A 225 0.71 1.11 -4.19
CA PRO A 225 0.38 0.50 -2.91
C PRO A 225 1.55 0.61 -1.95
N LYS A 226 1.26 0.94 -0.69
CA LYS A 226 2.26 1.10 0.36
C LYS A 226 2.07 0.04 1.42
N ILE A 227 3.13 -0.69 1.74
CA ILE A 227 3.12 -1.73 2.76
C ILE A 227 4.26 -1.49 3.74
N LYS A 228 3.94 -1.52 5.03
CA LYS A 228 4.92 -1.52 6.11
C LYS A 228 4.80 -2.82 6.90
N ILE A 229 5.89 -3.56 7.00
CA ILE A 229 5.94 -4.86 7.67
C ILE A 229 6.85 -4.70 8.87
N GLU A 230 6.27 -4.54 10.06
CA GLU A 230 7.03 -4.32 11.29
C GLU A 230 7.62 -5.63 11.82
N GLN A 231 8.59 -5.50 12.72
CA GLN A 231 9.25 -6.65 13.34
C GLN A 231 8.22 -7.60 13.95
N GLY A 232 8.45 -8.92 13.81
CA GLY A 232 7.54 -9.96 14.24
C GLY A 232 6.43 -10.29 13.24
N SER A 233 6.27 -9.49 12.17
CA SER A 233 5.28 -9.76 11.12
C SER A 233 5.87 -10.55 9.96
N LYS A 234 5.00 -11.30 9.26
CA LYS A 234 5.36 -12.09 8.08
C LYS A 234 4.35 -11.89 6.96
N ALA A 235 4.84 -11.84 5.71
CA ALA A 235 4.01 -11.80 4.52
C ALA A 235 4.74 -12.32 3.28
N GLN A 236 4.01 -12.92 2.36
CA GLN A 236 4.41 -13.15 0.98
C GLN A 236 3.64 -12.18 0.10
N ILE A 237 4.33 -11.28 -0.61
CA ILE A 237 3.70 -10.29 -1.48
C ILE A 237 3.71 -10.82 -2.90
N ARG A 238 2.56 -10.87 -3.54
CA ARG A 238 2.41 -11.30 -4.94
C ARG A 238 1.91 -10.14 -5.79
N THR A 239 2.63 -9.84 -6.86
CA THR A 239 2.26 -8.83 -7.85
C THR A 239 1.85 -9.52 -9.13
N TYR A 240 0.62 -9.28 -9.60
CA TYR A 240 0.13 -9.86 -10.84
C TYR A 240 0.58 -9.04 -12.04
N ASP A 241 1.19 -9.70 -13.00
CA ASP A 241 1.46 -9.14 -14.32
C ASP A 241 0.34 -9.58 -15.27
N ASP A 242 -0.57 -8.69 -15.58
CA ASP A 242 -1.69 -8.94 -16.48
C ASP A 242 -1.51 -8.25 -17.85
N GLY A 243 -0.26 -8.07 -18.28
CA GLY A 243 0.10 -7.46 -19.56
C GLY A 243 0.26 -5.95 -19.51
N VAL A 244 0.08 -5.33 -18.35
CA VAL A 244 0.38 -3.91 -18.11
C VAL A 244 1.46 -3.84 -17.03
N VAL A 245 2.63 -4.29 -17.42
CA VAL A 245 3.84 -4.52 -16.59
C VAL A 245 4.10 -3.42 -15.57
N SER A 246 3.83 -2.19 -15.94
CA SER A 246 4.18 -1.04 -15.12
C SER A 246 3.28 -0.81 -13.92
N GLN A 247 2.01 -1.20 -13.98
CA GLN A 247 1.05 -0.87 -12.93
C GLN A 247 1.11 -1.84 -11.74
N ASN A 248 1.35 -3.11 -12.00
CA ASN A 248 1.41 -4.12 -10.94
C ASN A 248 2.74 -4.10 -10.18
N LYS A 249 3.79 -3.51 -10.77
CA LYS A 249 5.10 -3.33 -10.12
C LYS A 249 5.23 -2.01 -9.33
N ALA A 250 4.17 -1.22 -9.23
CA ALA A 250 4.17 0.05 -8.51
C ALA A 250 4.04 -0.11 -6.98
N LEU A 251 4.65 -1.14 -6.42
CA LEU A 251 4.63 -1.40 -4.98
C LEU A 251 5.70 -0.59 -4.26
N CYS A 252 5.33 0.01 -3.13
CA CYS A 252 6.26 0.63 -2.19
C CYS A 252 6.31 -0.17 -0.90
N ILE A 253 7.49 -0.65 -0.55
CA ILE A 253 7.77 -1.18 0.79
C ILE A 253 8.48 -0.09 1.59
N TYR A 254 7.97 0.20 2.79
CA TYR A 254 8.61 1.20 3.66
C TYR A 254 10.01 0.76 4.05
N PRO A 255 10.99 1.69 4.11
CA PRO A 255 12.37 1.36 4.48
C PRO A 255 12.50 0.73 5.88
N GLU A 256 11.58 1.09 6.79
CA GLU A 256 11.55 0.59 8.17
C GLU A 256 10.87 -0.78 8.31
N SER A 257 10.52 -1.43 7.19
CA SER A 257 9.96 -2.78 7.23
C SER A 257 11.02 -3.76 7.73
N ALA A 258 10.91 -4.14 9.01
CA ALA A 258 11.84 -5.04 9.71
C ALA A 258 11.27 -6.45 9.92
N GLY A 259 10.07 -6.72 9.42
CA GLY A 259 9.46 -8.04 9.41
C GLY A 259 10.02 -8.94 8.32
N THR A 260 9.62 -10.19 8.32
CA THR A 260 10.00 -11.16 7.30
C THR A 260 9.03 -11.08 6.12
N TYR A 261 9.53 -10.84 4.91
CA TYR A 261 8.72 -10.87 3.71
C TYR A 261 9.51 -11.31 2.49
N SER A 262 8.79 -11.82 1.50
CA SER A 262 9.30 -12.11 0.16
C SER A 262 8.34 -11.52 -0.87
N ILE A 263 8.86 -11.20 -2.06
CA ILE A 263 8.06 -10.63 -3.15
C ILE A 263 8.14 -11.56 -4.34
N TYR A 264 6.98 -11.88 -4.90
CA TYR A 264 6.85 -12.74 -6.07
C TYR A 264 6.14 -11.99 -7.18
N GLU A 265 6.57 -12.24 -8.41
CA GLU A 265 5.83 -11.81 -9.60
C GLU A 265 5.42 -13.01 -10.46
N GLN A 266 4.34 -12.84 -11.19
CA GLN A 266 3.88 -13.77 -12.21
C GLN A 266 4.02 -13.09 -13.57
N ALA A 267 4.82 -13.69 -14.45
CA ALA A 267 4.96 -13.18 -15.81
C ALA A 267 3.65 -13.38 -16.59
N SER A 268 3.34 -12.46 -17.50
CA SER A 268 2.15 -12.54 -18.35
C SER A 268 2.06 -13.86 -19.09
N GLY A 269 0.92 -14.55 -18.95
CA GLY A 269 0.71 -15.86 -19.54
C GLY A 269 1.35 -17.05 -18.81
N SER A 270 2.00 -16.81 -17.66
CA SER A 270 2.56 -17.85 -16.80
C SER A 270 1.64 -18.13 -15.62
N SER A 271 1.58 -19.38 -15.16
CA SER A 271 1.00 -19.77 -13.88
C SER A 271 2.04 -19.88 -12.75
N THR A 272 3.32 -19.60 -13.05
CA THR A 272 4.42 -19.76 -12.10
C THR A 272 4.72 -18.43 -11.42
N TRP A 273 4.83 -18.47 -10.09
CA TRP A 273 5.30 -17.37 -9.26
C TRP A 273 6.81 -17.46 -9.11
N THR A 274 7.51 -16.38 -9.42
CA THR A 274 8.98 -16.28 -9.29
C THR A 274 9.32 -15.29 -8.22
N GLU A 275 10.15 -15.68 -7.25
CA GLU A 275 10.66 -14.78 -6.23
C GLU A 275 11.58 -13.74 -6.84
N ILE A 276 11.40 -12.48 -6.48
CA ILE A 276 12.22 -11.37 -6.92
C ILE A 276 13.27 -11.10 -5.84
N GLU A 277 14.51 -11.47 -6.13
CA GLU A 277 15.67 -11.09 -5.33
C GLU A 277 16.07 -9.65 -5.63
N ASP A 278 16.60 -8.93 -4.66
CA ASP A 278 17.05 -7.53 -4.80
C ASP A 278 15.97 -6.63 -5.41
N VAL A 279 14.84 -6.57 -4.73
CA VAL A 279 13.57 -6.08 -5.27
C VAL A 279 13.52 -4.58 -5.57
N TYR A 280 14.38 -3.76 -4.92
CA TYR A 280 14.25 -2.30 -5.05
C TYR A 280 14.98 -1.76 -6.28
N VAL A 281 14.26 -1.00 -7.08
CA VAL A 281 14.77 -0.36 -8.31
C VAL A 281 15.11 1.11 -8.09
N ALA A 282 14.29 1.80 -7.31
CA ALA A 282 14.46 3.22 -7.06
C ALA A 282 13.99 3.64 -5.67
N GLN A 283 14.43 4.83 -5.27
CA GLN A 283 14.10 5.48 -4.02
C GLN A 283 13.67 6.93 -4.29
N THR A 284 12.63 7.39 -3.62
CA THR A 284 12.20 8.80 -3.63
C THR A 284 13.00 9.63 -2.62
N ALA A 285 12.93 10.96 -2.72
CA ALA A 285 13.69 11.88 -1.85
C ALA A 285 13.39 11.71 -0.34
N ASN A 286 12.20 11.20 0.01
CA ASN A 286 11.81 10.92 1.40
C ASN A 286 12.28 9.54 1.90
N GLY A 287 13.08 8.81 1.12
CA GLY A 287 13.65 7.53 1.52
C GLY A 287 12.80 6.29 1.19
N ASN A 288 11.58 6.44 0.71
CA ASN A 288 10.74 5.30 0.33
C ASN A 288 11.33 4.57 -0.87
N LYS A 289 11.44 3.24 -0.78
CA LYS A 289 11.98 2.38 -1.82
C LYS A 289 10.85 1.71 -2.61
N TYR A 290 11.07 1.55 -3.91
CA TYR A 290 10.08 1.03 -4.86
C TYR A 290 10.70 -0.09 -5.69
N ILE A 291 9.90 -1.11 -5.97
CA ILE A 291 10.29 -2.21 -6.86
C ILE A 291 10.15 -1.86 -8.34
N SER A 292 9.66 -0.64 -8.66
CA SER A 292 9.43 -0.18 -10.02
C SER A 292 9.75 1.31 -10.15
N LEU A 293 10.37 1.69 -11.28
CA LEU A 293 10.59 3.09 -11.61
C LEU A 293 9.28 3.87 -11.76
N VAL A 294 8.27 3.25 -12.35
CA VAL A 294 6.96 3.87 -12.54
C VAL A 294 6.31 4.22 -11.20
N GLY A 295 6.36 3.29 -10.24
CA GLY A 295 5.87 3.54 -8.89
C GLY A 295 6.65 4.64 -8.18
N ALA A 296 7.98 4.66 -8.32
CA ALA A 296 8.81 5.70 -7.75
C ALA A 296 8.53 7.08 -8.39
N ALA A 297 8.41 7.13 -9.72
CA ALA A 297 8.10 8.36 -10.46
C ALA A 297 6.71 8.91 -10.10
N ALA A 298 5.69 8.06 -10.06
CA ALA A 298 4.33 8.44 -9.64
C ALA A 298 4.31 9.01 -8.21
N ALA A 299 5.05 8.40 -7.31
CA ALA A 299 5.14 8.85 -5.92
C ALA A 299 5.97 10.14 -5.75
N ALA A 300 6.98 10.34 -6.59
CA ALA A 300 7.77 11.59 -6.62
C ALA A 300 6.94 12.76 -7.17
N GLY A 301 6.01 12.48 -8.06
CA GLY A 301 5.17 13.48 -8.72
C GLY A 301 5.91 14.30 -9.77
N ASN A 302 5.18 15.23 -10.41
CA ASN A 302 5.75 16.11 -11.42
C ASN A 302 6.86 16.99 -10.82
N ASN A 303 8.01 17.08 -11.49
CA ASN A 303 9.25 17.71 -11.03
C ASN A 303 9.88 17.05 -9.79
N GLY A 304 9.41 15.86 -9.41
CA GLY A 304 10.00 15.11 -8.31
C GLY A 304 11.38 14.53 -8.63
N THR A 305 12.01 13.96 -7.62
CA THR A 305 13.33 13.32 -7.75
C THR A 305 13.27 11.87 -7.29
N ILE A 306 13.82 10.97 -8.09
CA ILE A 306 14.07 9.59 -7.74
C ILE A 306 15.55 9.27 -7.86
N LYS A 307 16.03 8.31 -7.06
CA LYS A 307 17.39 7.79 -7.08
C LYS A 307 17.35 6.32 -7.49
N LEU A 308 18.18 5.94 -8.47
CA LEU A 308 18.31 4.53 -8.85
C LEU A 308 19.03 3.72 -7.76
N LEU A 309 18.61 2.49 -7.59
CA LEU A 309 19.25 1.50 -6.71
C LEU A 309 19.85 0.34 -7.51
N LYS A 310 19.52 0.22 -8.79
CA LYS A 310 20.10 -0.70 -9.78
C LYS A 310 19.81 -0.20 -11.20
N ASN A 311 20.37 -0.88 -12.20
CA ASN A 311 20.04 -0.65 -13.61
C ASN A 311 18.53 -0.85 -13.84
N ALA A 312 17.92 0.01 -14.61
CA ALA A 312 16.48 0.00 -14.74
C ALA A 312 15.98 0.55 -16.09
N ASP A 313 14.73 0.22 -16.41
CA ASP A 313 13.99 0.79 -17.53
C ASP A 313 12.58 1.21 -17.09
N PHE A 314 11.97 2.14 -17.83
CA PHE A 314 10.57 2.55 -17.60
C PHE A 314 9.58 1.72 -18.43
N GLY A 315 10.05 0.80 -19.26
CA GLY A 315 9.19 0.13 -20.23
C GLY A 315 8.57 1.11 -21.23
N THR A 316 7.29 0.92 -21.56
CA THR A 316 6.57 1.74 -22.54
C THR A 316 5.77 2.89 -21.92
N GLN A 317 6.07 3.27 -20.70
CA GLN A 317 5.33 4.30 -19.97
C GLN A 317 5.64 5.69 -20.47
N THR A 318 4.72 6.62 -20.18
CA THR A 318 4.91 8.05 -20.42
C THR A 318 5.28 8.73 -19.11
N ILE A 319 6.31 9.56 -19.13
CA ILE A 319 6.64 10.44 -17.99
C ILE A 319 6.53 11.90 -18.39
N ASP A 320 6.19 12.73 -17.41
CA ASP A 320 6.27 14.19 -17.48
C ASP A 320 7.66 14.64 -17.01
N ASN A 321 7.76 15.79 -16.34
CA ASN A 321 9.02 16.27 -15.80
C ASN A 321 9.44 15.44 -14.57
N LEU A 322 10.64 14.90 -14.62
CA LEU A 322 11.21 14.08 -13.54
C LEU A 322 12.72 14.32 -13.46
N THR A 323 13.27 14.28 -12.25
CA THR A 323 14.71 14.21 -12.04
C THR A 323 15.10 12.80 -11.61
N VAL A 324 16.08 12.20 -12.31
CA VAL A 324 16.64 10.90 -11.96
C VAL A 324 18.09 11.05 -11.54
N ASP A 325 18.38 10.67 -10.29
CA ASP A 325 19.72 10.45 -9.80
C ASP A 325 20.14 9.03 -10.19
N LEU A 326 21.07 8.93 -11.11
CA LEU A 326 21.53 7.64 -11.65
C LEU A 326 22.29 6.81 -10.59
N ASN A 327 22.96 7.45 -9.65
CA ASN A 327 23.70 6.79 -8.57
C ASN A 327 24.66 5.69 -9.10
N GLY A 328 25.28 5.91 -10.26
CA GLY A 328 26.19 4.99 -10.92
C GLY A 328 25.52 3.93 -11.79
N TYR A 329 24.19 3.89 -11.88
CA TYR A 329 23.46 2.88 -12.64
C TYR A 329 23.03 3.35 -14.01
N ALA A 330 22.74 2.38 -14.89
CA ALA A 330 22.22 2.64 -16.22
C ALA A 330 20.68 2.75 -16.20
N LEU A 331 20.17 3.74 -16.92
CA LEU A 331 18.75 3.96 -17.16
C LEU A 331 18.45 3.80 -18.66
N ASP A 332 17.53 2.89 -19.00
CA ASP A 332 17.03 2.76 -20.37
C ASP A 332 15.65 3.42 -20.50
N VAL A 333 15.57 4.43 -21.35
CA VAL A 333 14.34 5.16 -21.68
C VAL A 333 14.02 5.07 -23.19
N SER A 334 14.66 4.14 -23.89
CA SER A 334 14.53 4.02 -25.35
C SER A 334 13.17 3.54 -25.84
N THR A 335 12.37 2.95 -24.96
CA THR A 335 11.04 2.42 -25.29
C THR A 335 9.89 3.25 -24.74
N MET A 336 10.17 4.32 -23.97
CA MET A 336 9.17 5.16 -23.35
C MET A 336 8.91 6.45 -24.12
N ALA A 337 7.83 7.15 -23.78
CA ALA A 337 7.54 8.50 -24.22
C ALA A 337 7.86 9.53 -23.14
N ILE A 338 8.68 10.54 -23.47
CA ILE A 338 8.95 11.67 -22.59
C ILE A 338 8.10 12.85 -23.07
N ASN A 339 7.06 13.20 -22.32
CA ASN A 339 6.21 14.34 -22.62
C ASN A 339 6.85 15.66 -22.21
N GLY A 340 7.55 15.69 -21.09
CA GLY A 340 8.22 16.84 -20.53
C GLY A 340 9.74 16.79 -20.71
N THR A 341 10.46 16.95 -19.62
CA THR A 341 11.93 16.86 -19.56
C THR A 341 12.35 15.86 -18.49
N LEU A 342 13.21 14.94 -18.88
CA LEU A 342 13.93 14.06 -17.96
C LEU A 342 15.23 14.74 -17.57
N PHE A 343 15.33 15.22 -16.34
CA PHE A 343 16.57 15.73 -15.78
C PHE A 343 17.37 14.57 -15.20
N VAL A 344 18.66 14.54 -15.48
CA VAL A 344 19.55 13.49 -14.98
C VAL A 344 20.73 14.07 -14.21
N LYS A 345 21.08 13.40 -13.13
CA LYS A 345 22.29 13.69 -12.33
C LYS A 345 22.96 12.39 -11.91
N ASP A 346 24.24 12.46 -11.65
CA ASP A 346 25.00 11.32 -11.13
C ASP A 346 26.17 11.81 -10.27
N ASP A 347 26.13 11.54 -8.99
CA ASP A 347 27.20 11.90 -8.05
C ASP A 347 28.37 10.93 -8.10
N THR A 348 28.20 9.72 -8.64
CA THR A 348 29.22 8.69 -8.75
C THR A 348 30.06 8.82 -10.03
N GLY A 349 29.46 9.34 -11.10
CA GLY A 349 30.13 9.54 -12.39
C GLY A 349 30.11 8.32 -13.34
N ASP A 350 29.52 7.19 -12.91
CA ASP A 350 29.47 5.95 -13.71
C ASP A 350 28.11 5.72 -14.35
N GLY A 351 27.12 6.56 -14.04
CA GLY A 351 25.76 6.43 -14.52
C GLY A 351 25.58 6.83 -15.98
N SER A 352 24.65 6.17 -16.64
CA SER A 352 24.37 6.40 -18.06
C SER A 352 22.88 6.33 -18.38
N VAL A 353 22.47 7.01 -19.47
CA VAL A 353 21.10 6.98 -19.97
C VAL A 353 21.10 6.60 -21.44
N ARG A 354 20.29 5.62 -21.80
CA ARG A 354 19.98 5.29 -23.18
C ARG A 354 18.62 5.85 -23.54
N GLY A 355 18.57 6.80 -24.47
CA GLY A 355 17.34 7.37 -25.01
C GLY A 355 17.12 7.03 -26.47
N THR A 356 15.96 7.41 -27.03
CA THR A 356 15.75 7.35 -28.46
C THR A 356 16.56 8.44 -29.16
N ALA A 357 16.92 8.23 -30.43
CA ALA A 357 17.56 9.30 -31.24
C ALA A 357 16.69 10.54 -31.34
N ALA A 358 15.35 10.39 -31.37
CA ALA A 358 14.39 11.50 -31.40
C ALA A 358 14.39 12.30 -30.08
N ASP A 359 14.42 11.63 -28.92
CA ASP A 359 14.44 12.29 -27.61
C ASP A 359 15.77 13.02 -27.37
N ASN A 360 16.88 12.42 -27.81
CA ASN A 360 18.20 13.02 -27.75
C ASN A 360 18.25 14.28 -28.64
N THR A 361 17.71 14.21 -29.87
CA THR A 361 17.65 15.34 -30.80
C THR A 361 16.69 16.43 -30.29
N ALA A 362 15.56 16.06 -29.71
CA ALA A 362 14.61 17.01 -29.12
C ALA A 362 15.07 17.57 -27.77
N ASN A 363 16.25 17.17 -27.30
CA ASN A 363 16.82 17.63 -26.04
C ASN A 363 15.86 17.47 -24.84
N LYS A 364 15.15 16.32 -24.80
CA LYS A 364 14.23 15.98 -23.71
C LYS A 364 14.95 15.39 -22.49
N ILE A 365 16.17 14.88 -22.68
CA ILE A 365 17.03 14.39 -21.61
C ILE A 365 18.10 15.46 -21.35
N LYS A 366 18.11 16.03 -20.16
CA LYS A 366 18.99 17.16 -19.79
C LYS A 366 19.73 16.89 -18.49
N ALA A 367 20.91 17.47 -18.38
CA ALA A 367 21.61 17.51 -17.11
C ALA A 367 20.81 18.32 -16.07
N ALA A 368 20.74 17.84 -14.85
CA ALA A 368 20.29 18.63 -13.72
C ALA A 368 21.31 19.73 -13.37
N SER A 369 20.90 20.72 -12.57
CA SER A 369 21.80 21.82 -12.16
C SER A 369 23.05 21.26 -11.46
N GLY A 370 24.23 21.71 -11.89
CA GLY A 370 25.52 21.22 -11.37
C GLY A 370 26.08 19.99 -12.09
N TYR A 371 25.43 19.58 -13.19
CA TYR A 371 25.86 18.41 -13.98
C TYR A 371 25.92 18.79 -15.46
N GLU A 372 26.62 18.00 -16.24
CA GLU A 372 26.68 18.07 -17.70
C GLU A 372 26.45 16.69 -18.30
N THR A 373 25.97 16.64 -19.52
CA THR A 373 25.72 15.40 -20.27
C THR A 373 26.58 15.38 -21.52
N GLU A 374 27.15 14.22 -21.83
CA GLU A 374 27.90 13.94 -23.04
C GLU A 374 27.25 12.74 -23.76
N LEU A 375 26.97 12.89 -25.06
CA LEU A 375 26.39 11.81 -25.86
C LEU A 375 27.52 11.02 -26.54
N ASN A 376 27.68 9.76 -26.16
CA ASN A 376 28.68 8.84 -26.70
C ASN A 376 27.98 7.59 -27.26
N ASP A 377 28.04 7.33 -28.55
CA ASP A 377 27.46 6.18 -29.24
C ASP A 377 25.99 5.88 -28.88
N GLY A 378 25.17 6.93 -28.77
CA GLY A 378 23.75 6.83 -28.44
C GLY A 378 23.46 6.67 -26.94
N VAL A 379 24.47 6.72 -26.10
CA VAL A 379 24.35 6.70 -24.64
C VAL A 379 24.76 8.06 -24.08
N ILE A 380 23.95 8.60 -23.20
CA ILE A 380 24.21 9.83 -22.47
C ILE A 380 24.95 9.50 -21.18
N VAL A 381 26.17 10.00 -21.06
CA VAL A 381 26.94 9.94 -19.80
C VAL A 381 26.73 11.22 -19.02
N VAL A 382 26.57 11.11 -17.72
CA VAL A 382 26.31 12.25 -16.83
C VAL A 382 27.55 12.48 -15.97
N LYS A 383 28.02 13.72 -15.95
CA LYS A 383 29.21 14.13 -15.18
C LYS A 383 28.86 15.31 -14.29
N LYS A 384 29.41 15.33 -13.08
CA LYS A 384 29.30 16.50 -12.21
C LYS A 384 30.21 17.60 -12.75
N THR A 385 29.67 18.83 -12.91
CA THR A 385 30.49 19.97 -13.31
C THR A 385 31.47 20.30 -12.21
N THR A 386 32.75 20.13 -12.47
CA THR A 386 33.79 20.67 -11.59
C THR A 386 33.83 22.16 -11.80
N SER A 387 33.30 22.92 -10.87
CA SER A 387 33.50 24.36 -10.84
C SER A 387 34.99 24.61 -10.52
N ASN A 388 35.82 24.60 -11.55
CA ASN A 388 37.14 25.19 -11.44
C ASN A 388 36.92 26.72 -11.41
N SER A 389 36.64 27.25 -10.23
CA SER A 389 36.82 28.67 -10.03
C SER A 389 38.34 28.97 -10.00
N TYR A 390 38.98 28.93 -11.16
CA TYR A 390 40.23 29.65 -11.29
C TYR A 390 39.87 31.12 -11.13
N TYR A 391 40.10 31.66 -9.97
CA TYR A 391 40.22 33.07 -9.80
C TYR A 391 41.43 33.49 -10.64
N TYR A 392 41.15 33.94 -11.88
CA TYR A 392 42.12 34.64 -12.69
C TYR A 392 42.37 35.98 -11.98
N TYR A 393 43.42 36.05 -11.19
CA TYR A 393 43.99 37.32 -10.79
C TYR A 393 44.68 37.87 -12.03
N PRO A 394 44.23 39.00 -12.60
CA PRO A 394 45.02 39.68 -13.62
C PRO A 394 46.30 40.10 -12.96
N ALA A 395 47.44 39.65 -13.47
CA ALA A 395 48.74 40.07 -13.06
C ALA A 395 48.87 41.57 -13.36
N THR A 396 48.66 42.41 -12.38
CA THR A 396 49.12 43.81 -12.44
C THR A 396 50.62 43.81 -12.22
N THR A 397 51.37 44.00 -13.30
CA THR A 397 52.76 44.35 -13.27
C THR A 397 52.95 45.69 -12.60
N THR A 398 53.44 45.73 -11.35
CA THR A 398 54.26 46.83 -10.84
C THR A 398 55.15 46.28 -9.71
N ASP A 399 56.42 46.54 -9.89
CA ASP A 399 57.51 46.32 -8.97
C ASP A 399 57.20 46.77 -7.55
N SER A 400 57.51 45.94 -6.56
CA SER A 400 58.48 46.30 -5.50
C SER A 400 58.60 45.17 -4.45
N LYS A 401 59.83 44.90 -4.12
CA LYS A 401 60.29 43.99 -3.10
C LYS A 401 59.72 44.34 -1.72
N THR A 402 58.87 43.44 -1.20
CA THR A 402 58.88 43.07 0.21
C THR A 402 57.94 41.84 0.31
N SER A 403 58.52 40.72 0.69
CA SER A 403 57.79 39.49 0.99
C SER A 403 56.89 39.71 2.21
N PRO A 404 55.58 39.66 2.12
CA PRO A 404 54.73 39.59 3.32
C PRO A 404 54.88 38.21 3.89
N LYS A 405 55.18 38.14 5.20
CA LYS A 405 55.04 36.88 5.96
C LYS A 405 53.61 36.42 5.81
N THR A 406 53.38 35.33 5.05
CA THR A 406 52.10 34.62 4.97
C THR A 406 51.82 34.02 6.35
N PHE A 407 50.96 34.69 7.06
CA PHE A 407 50.30 34.06 8.20
C PHE A 407 49.29 33.06 7.62
N ASP A 408 49.65 31.80 7.65
CA ASP A 408 48.73 30.76 7.22
C ASP A 408 47.62 30.59 8.28
N ALA A 409 46.53 31.38 8.07
CA ALA A 409 45.38 31.35 8.97
C ALA A 409 44.61 30.00 8.89
N GLY A 410 44.91 29.15 7.90
CA GLY A 410 44.25 27.86 7.72
C GLY A 410 44.67 26.84 8.78
N VAL A 411 45.95 26.79 9.13
CA VAL A 411 46.43 25.79 10.11
C VAL A 411 45.97 26.12 11.52
N GLY A 412 45.81 27.41 11.86
CA GLY A 412 45.32 27.82 13.17
C GLY A 412 43.86 27.42 13.44
N ILE A 413 43.02 27.47 12.44
CA ILE A 413 41.58 27.10 12.55
C ILE A 413 41.42 25.60 12.70
N TYR A 414 42.18 24.81 11.96
CA TYR A 414 42.12 23.34 12.11
C TYR A 414 42.70 22.87 13.48
N ALA A 415 43.72 23.54 14.02
CA ALA A 415 44.24 23.20 15.31
C ALA A 415 43.27 23.52 16.47
N VAL A 416 42.51 24.61 16.37
CA VAL A 416 41.48 24.97 17.37
C VAL A 416 40.28 24.03 17.30
N THR A 417 39.84 23.62 16.08
CA THR A 417 38.74 22.67 15.94
C THR A 417 39.13 21.27 16.43
N ALA A 418 40.34 20.82 16.21
CA ALA A 418 40.84 19.54 16.69
C ALA A 418 40.94 19.50 18.21
N VAL A 419 41.40 20.59 18.86
CA VAL A 419 41.50 20.67 20.33
C VAL A 419 40.12 20.70 20.99
N LEU A 420 39.13 21.38 20.37
CA LEU A 420 37.75 21.40 20.88
C LEU A 420 37.03 20.06 20.71
N SER A 421 37.35 19.29 19.70
CA SER A 421 36.77 17.95 19.51
C SER A 421 37.33 16.91 20.48
N VAL A 422 38.62 17.04 20.90
CA VAL A 422 39.22 16.12 21.86
C VAL A 422 38.81 16.44 23.31
N THR A 423 38.59 17.72 23.64
CA THR A 423 38.09 18.08 24.97
C THR A 423 36.60 17.78 25.18
N GLY A 424 35.80 17.75 24.11
CA GLY A 424 34.39 17.38 24.21
C GLY A 424 34.14 15.90 24.50
N MET A 425 35.04 15.00 24.12
CA MET A 425 34.91 13.56 24.39
C MET A 425 35.35 13.14 25.81
N ALA A 426 36.05 13.99 26.57
CA ALA A 426 36.51 13.65 27.92
C ALA A 426 35.45 13.86 29.02
N TRP A 427 34.26 14.38 28.68
CA TRP A 427 33.23 14.74 29.66
C TRP A 427 31.99 13.83 29.69
N VAL A 428 31.95 12.76 28.90
CA VAL A 428 30.83 11.81 28.87
C VAL A 428 31.11 10.48 29.56
N GLY A 429 32.18 10.40 30.33
CA GLY A 429 32.57 9.18 31.04
C GLY A 429 32.74 9.38 32.56
N LYS A 430 31.66 9.82 33.25
CA LYS A 430 31.47 9.58 34.70
C LYS A 430 29.98 9.51 35.01
#